data_298a8bed4eaa3fe61e67dbb555f0c68b
#
_entry.id   298a8bed4eaa3fe61e67dbb555f0c68b
#
_cell.length_a   1.000
_cell.length_b   1.000
_cell.length_c   1.000
_cell.angle_alpha   90.00
_cell.angle_beta   90.00
_cell.angle_gamma   90.00
#
_symmetry.space_group_name_H-M   'P 1'
#
loop_
_entity.id
_entity.type
_entity.pdbx_description
1 polymer ?
#
loop_
_entity_poly.entity_id
_entity_poly.type
_entity_poly.pdbx_seq_one_letter_code
_entity_poly.pdbx_strand_id
1 'polypeptide(L)'
;MFVFQHRPHVRKSGRPPPADSTAFEAECPRHGPSVFYRFARGETRCKRCLGEAVTTRHQKIKWLLVEEAGGSCRVCGYERCIVNLQFHHVDPATKSFRTSTASGKSLASYREEAKKCVLVWANCHGEIEAGLIESPPPYYAASDAAAAADPEASV
;
A
#
# COMPACT_ATOMS: atom_id res chain seq x y z
N MET A 1 -8.56 16.36 6.80
CA MET A 1 -9.50 15.22 6.82
C MET A 1 -9.56 14.64 5.41
N PHE A 2 -8.88 13.53 5.16
CA PHE A 2 -8.87 12.90 3.83
C PHE A 2 -10.21 12.21 3.57
N VAL A 3 -10.91 12.64 2.52
CA VAL A 3 -12.12 11.95 2.06
C VAL A 3 -11.69 10.75 1.22
N PHE A 4 -11.96 9.54 1.71
CA PHE A 4 -11.74 8.29 0.99
C PHE A 4 -12.70 8.23 -0.21
N GLN A 5 -12.27 8.74 -1.36
CA GLN A 5 -13.04 8.59 -2.60
C GLN A 5 -12.80 7.19 -3.17
N HIS A 6 -13.75 6.32 -2.97
CA HIS A 6 -13.81 4.99 -3.57
C HIS A 6 -14.01 5.16 -5.09
N ARG A 7 -12.95 5.21 -5.88
CA ARG A 7 -13.05 5.01 -7.33
C ARG A 7 -12.95 3.52 -7.60
N PRO A 8 -13.97 2.90 -8.21
CA PRO A 8 -13.87 1.53 -8.68
C PRO A 8 -12.92 1.49 -9.88
N HIS A 9 -11.64 1.30 -9.63
CA HIS A 9 -10.68 1.02 -10.70
C HIS A 9 -10.87 -0.44 -11.13
N VAL A 10 -11.73 -0.67 -12.11
CA VAL A 10 -11.86 -1.97 -12.77
C VAL A 10 -10.61 -2.17 -13.63
N ARG A 11 -9.53 -2.62 -13.02
CA ARG A 11 -8.46 -3.23 -13.80
C ARG A 11 -8.99 -4.54 -14.37
N LYS A 12 -9.01 -4.68 -15.69
CA LYS A 12 -9.17 -5.98 -16.37
C LYS A 12 -7.99 -6.85 -15.91
N SER A 13 -8.10 -7.49 -14.75
CA SER A 13 -7.08 -8.39 -14.26
C SER A 13 -7.22 -9.71 -14.99
N GLY A 14 -6.39 -9.95 -15.97
CA GLY A 14 -6.15 -11.27 -16.53
C GLY A 14 -5.43 -12.20 -15.54
N ARG A 15 -5.62 -11.98 -14.22
CA ARG A 15 -5.01 -12.84 -13.20
C ARG A 15 -5.59 -14.24 -13.32
N PRO A 16 -4.73 -15.27 -13.41
CA PRO A 16 -5.19 -16.64 -13.46
C PRO A 16 -6.00 -16.99 -12.20
N PRO A 17 -6.89 -17.98 -12.27
CA PRO A 17 -7.60 -18.47 -11.10
C PRO A 17 -6.62 -18.92 -10.02
N PRO A 18 -7.01 -18.88 -8.72
CA PRO A 18 -6.21 -19.45 -7.65
C PRO A 18 -5.90 -20.93 -7.93
N ALA A 19 -4.69 -21.39 -7.57
CA ALA A 19 -4.15 -22.70 -7.94
C ALA A 19 -5.08 -23.88 -7.61
N ASP A 20 -5.84 -23.81 -6.51
CA ASP A 20 -6.73 -24.87 -6.06
C ASP A 20 -8.22 -24.52 -6.26
N SER A 21 -8.56 -23.90 -7.39
CA SER A 21 -9.94 -23.51 -7.68
C SER A 21 -10.38 -23.88 -9.09
N THR A 22 -11.68 -24.21 -9.23
CA THR A 22 -12.36 -24.36 -10.52
C THR A 22 -13.20 -23.13 -10.83
N ALA A 23 -13.14 -22.67 -12.09
CA ALA A 23 -13.93 -21.53 -12.54
C ALA A 23 -15.25 -22.01 -13.17
N PHE A 24 -16.34 -21.27 -12.90
CA PHE A 24 -17.66 -21.48 -13.49
C PHE A 24 -18.41 -20.16 -13.58
N GLU A 25 -19.45 -20.08 -14.40
CA GLU A 25 -20.31 -18.91 -14.52
C GLU A 25 -21.51 -19.02 -13.58
N ALA A 26 -21.83 -17.91 -12.90
CA ALA A 26 -22.99 -17.80 -12.03
C ALA A 26 -23.42 -16.33 -11.86
N GLU A 27 -24.62 -16.14 -11.34
CA GLU A 27 -25.17 -14.81 -11.02
C GLU A 27 -24.61 -14.29 -9.71
N CYS A 28 -24.01 -13.11 -9.75
CA CYS A 28 -23.55 -12.39 -8.55
C CYS A 28 -24.55 -11.29 -8.20
N PRO A 29 -25.07 -11.22 -6.96
CA PRO A 29 -26.01 -10.17 -6.56
C PRO A 29 -25.48 -8.75 -6.74
N ARG A 30 -24.14 -8.56 -6.74
CA ARG A 30 -23.49 -7.25 -6.91
C ARG A 30 -23.05 -6.95 -8.34
N HIS A 31 -22.80 -7.99 -9.15
CA HIS A 31 -22.11 -7.83 -10.43
C HIS A 31 -22.86 -8.45 -11.62
N GLY A 32 -24.05 -9.04 -11.38
CA GLY A 32 -24.76 -9.78 -12.41
C GLY A 32 -24.00 -11.04 -12.88
N PRO A 33 -24.18 -11.50 -14.10
CA PRO A 33 -23.48 -12.66 -14.67
C PRO A 33 -21.95 -12.49 -14.55
N SER A 34 -21.29 -13.43 -13.90
CA SER A 34 -19.88 -13.30 -13.55
C SER A 34 -19.22 -14.67 -13.38
N VAL A 35 -17.90 -14.69 -13.58
CA VAL A 35 -17.08 -15.86 -13.26
C VAL A 35 -16.96 -16.00 -11.75
N PHE A 36 -17.21 -17.22 -11.25
CA PHE A 36 -16.99 -17.62 -9.87
C PHE A 36 -15.84 -18.62 -9.78
N TYR A 37 -15.18 -18.62 -8.63
CA TYR A 37 -14.20 -19.64 -8.28
C TYR A 37 -14.76 -20.50 -7.17
N ARG A 38 -14.69 -21.84 -7.32
CA ARG A 38 -14.95 -22.82 -6.29
C ARG A 38 -13.61 -23.27 -5.75
N PHE A 39 -13.38 -23.02 -4.46
CA PHE A 39 -12.17 -23.41 -3.76
C PHE A 39 -12.27 -24.85 -3.24
N ALA A 40 -11.13 -25.47 -2.94
CA ALA A 40 -11.06 -26.88 -2.45
C ALA A 40 -11.91 -27.12 -1.19
N ARG A 41 -12.13 -26.09 -0.36
CA ARG A 41 -13.01 -26.19 0.81
C ARG A 41 -14.51 -26.08 0.52
N GLY A 42 -14.90 -26.03 -0.75
CA GLY A 42 -16.29 -25.95 -1.23
C GLY A 42 -16.87 -24.53 -1.27
N GLU A 43 -16.21 -23.52 -0.73
CA GLU A 43 -16.69 -22.13 -0.83
C GLU A 43 -16.61 -21.61 -2.27
N THR A 44 -17.57 -20.77 -2.64
CA THR A 44 -17.62 -20.13 -3.97
C THR A 44 -17.57 -18.63 -3.83
N ARG A 45 -16.77 -17.97 -4.69
CA ARG A 45 -16.65 -16.51 -4.68
C ARG A 45 -16.62 -15.95 -6.08
N CYS A 46 -17.34 -14.86 -6.30
CA CYS A 46 -17.29 -14.10 -7.53
C CYS A 46 -15.89 -13.49 -7.73
N LYS A 47 -15.32 -13.65 -8.93
CA LYS A 47 -14.00 -13.10 -9.31
C LYS A 47 -13.91 -11.58 -9.10
N ARG A 48 -14.98 -10.83 -9.44
CA ARG A 48 -15.02 -9.37 -9.28
C ARG A 48 -15.05 -8.99 -7.80
N CYS A 49 -15.87 -9.65 -6.98
CA CYS A 49 -15.90 -9.42 -5.52
C CYS A 49 -14.53 -9.69 -4.87
N LEU A 50 -13.83 -10.75 -5.28
CA LEU A 50 -12.47 -11.05 -4.81
C LEU A 50 -11.49 -9.93 -5.18
N GLY A 51 -11.53 -9.46 -6.42
CA GLY A 51 -10.68 -8.37 -6.88
C GLY A 51 -10.92 -7.07 -6.11
N GLU A 52 -12.19 -6.73 -5.88
CA GLU A 52 -12.58 -5.55 -5.09
C GLU A 52 -12.11 -5.65 -3.64
N ALA A 53 -12.28 -6.81 -3.01
CA ALA A 53 -11.82 -7.04 -1.63
C ALA A 53 -10.31 -6.85 -1.50
N VAL A 54 -9.51 -7.37 -2.45
CA VAL A 54 -8.06 -7.17 -2.50
C VAL A 54 -7.71 -5.69 -2.68
N THR A 55 -8.36 -5.01 -3.61
CA THR A 55 -8.13 -3.58 -3.87
C THR A 55 -8.45 -2.74 -2.64
N THR A 56 -9.62 -2.96 -2.02
CA THR A 56 -10.03 -2.25 -0.81
C THR A 56 -9.05 -2.47 0.34
N ARG A 57 -8.58 -3.71 0.51
CA ARG A 57 -7.58 -4.02 1.54
C ARG A 57 -6.27 -3.27 1.30
N HIS A 58 -5.76 -3.24 0.05
CA HIS A 58 -4.53 -2.52 -0.28
C HIS A 58 -4.69 -1.00 -0.06
N GLN A 59 -5.84 -0.44 -0.41
CA GLN A 59 -6.13 0.98 -0.17
C GLN A 59 -6.14 1.30 1.33
N LYS A 60 -6.77 0.46 2.15
CA LYS A 60 -6.77 0.62 3.61
C LYS A 60 -5.36 0.54 4.20
N ILE A 61 -4.55 -0.44 3.77
CA ILE A 61 -3.17 -0.57 4.22
C ILE A 61 -2.37 0.67 3.81
N LYS A 62 -2.46 1.09 2.56
CA LYS A 62 -1.78 2.30 2.08
C LYS A 62 -2.16 3.52 2.91
N TRP A 63 -3.46 3.70 3.16
CA TRP A 63 -3.95 4.82 3.95
C TRP A 63 -3.35 4.82 5.36
N LEU A 64 -3.40 3.68 6.07
CA LEU A 64 -2.81 3.55 7.41
C LEU A 64 -1.31 3.85 7.42
N LEU A 65 -0.55 3.27 6.48
CA LEU A 65 0.90 3.51 6.41
C LEU A 65 1.24 4.97 6.09
N VAL A 66 0.47 5.63 5.23
CA VAL A 66 0.66 7.05 4.91
C VAL A 66 0.38 7.92 6.13
N GLU A 67 -0.67 7.65 6.90
CA GLU A 67 -0.93 8.37 8.15
C GLU A 67 0.17 8.14 9.19
N GLU A 68 0.58 6.89 9.39
CA GLU A 68 1.69 6.52 10.28
C GLU A 68 3.00 7.19 9.86
N ALA A 69 3.20 7.45 8.56
CA ALA A 69 4.36 8.15 8.00
C ALA A 69 4.22 9.69 7.96
N GLY A 70 3.24 10.26 8.66
CA GLY A 70 3.06 11.70 8.78
C GLY A 70 2.22 12.36 7.67
N GLY A 71 1.63 11.60 6.76
CA GLY A 71 0.60 12.05 5.81
C GLY A 71 1.07 12.93 4.65
N SER A 72 2.35 13.33 4.61
CA SER A 72 2.88 14.30 3.65
C SER A 72 4.21 13.87 3.03
N CYS A 73 4.52 14.43 1.87
CA CYS A 73 5.82 14.24 1.20
C CYS A 73 6.96 14.86 2.01
N ARG A 74 7.99 14.09 2.30
CA ARG A 74 9.17 14.57 3.07
C ARG A 74 10.05 15.54 2.30
N VAL A 75 9.91 15.63 0.97
CA VAL A 75 10.67 16.57 0.12
C VAL A 75 9.96 17.90 -0.03
N CYS A 76 8.69 17.89 -0.48
CA CYS A 76 7.96 19.11 -0.84
C CYS A 76 6.72 19.40 -0.01
N GLY A 77 6.43 18.60 1.01
CA GLY A 77 5.26 18.80 1.89
C GLY A 77 3.90 18.46 1.25
N TYR A 78 3.87 17.90 0.03
CA TYR A 78 2.61 17.55 -0.62
C TYR A 78 1.78 16.56 0.20
N GLU A 79 0.51 16.92 0.48
CA GLU A 79 -0.40 16.13 1.32
C GLU A 79 -1.83 15.99 0.74
N ARG A 80 -2.09 16.53 -0.47
CA ARG A 80 -3.45 16.71 -1.00
C ARG A 80 -4.14 15.41 -1.41
N CYS A 81 -3.38 14.39 -1.83
CA CYS A 81 -3.95 13.15 -2.35
C CYS A 81 -3.04 11.94 -2.04
N ILE A 82 -3.55 11.02 -1.21
CA ILE A 82 -2.82 9.80 -0.80
C ILE A 82 -2.39 8.94 -1.99
N VAL A 83 -3.17 8.94 -3.09
CA VAL A 83 -2.82 8.15 -4.27
C VAL A 83 -1.47 8.54 -4.85
N ASN A 84 -1.13 9.83 -4.77
CA ASN A 84 0.09 10.40 -5.31
C ASN A 84 1.28 10.29 -4.34
N LEU A 85 1.06 9.88 -3.09
CA LEU A 85 2.12 9.60 -2.13
C LEU A 85 2.63 8.16 -2.32
N GLN A 86 3.94 7.99 -2.32
CA GLN A 86 4.61 6.72 -2.56
C GLN A 86 5.68 6.48 -1.49
N PHE A 87 5.90 5.21 -1.15
CA PHE A 87 6.99 4.78 -0.30
C PHE A 87 8.21 4.49 -1.16
N HIS A 88 9.25 5.31 -1.02
CA HIS A 88 10.54 5.15 -1.68
C HIS A 88 11.51 4.45 -0.73
N HIS A 89 12.12 3.33 -1.15
CA HIS A 89 13.15 2.66 -0.36
C HIS A 89 14.44 3.46 -0.42
N VAL A 90 14.91 3.94 0.73
CA VAL A 90 16.14 4.71 0.82
C VAL A 90 17.35 3.87 0.39
N ASP A 91 17.37 2.61 0.79
CA ASP A 91 18.32 1.63 0.31
C ASP A 91 17.59 0.50 -0.47
N PRO A 92 17.70 0.47 -1.80
CA PRO A 92 17.07 -0.54 -2.63
C PRO A 92 17.46 -1.99 -2.28
N ALA A 93 18.65 -2.22 -1.71
CA ALA A 93 19.13 -3.54 -1.34
C ALA A 93 18.34 -4.14 -0.16
N THR A 94 17.72 -3.31 0.67
CA THR A 94 16.94 -3.74 1.83
C THR A 94 15.50 -4.12 1.50
N LYS A 95 15.08 -3.91 0.26
CA LYS A 95 13.70 -4.13 -0.21
C LYS A 95 13.32 -5.60 -0.19
N SER A 96 12.34 -5.96 0.62
CA SER A 96 11.81 -7.33 0.69
C SER A 96 10.65 -7.55 -0.30
N PHE A 97 9.80 -6.53 -0.52
CA PHE A 97 8.69 -6.59 -1.47
C PHE A 97 8.17 -5.20 -1.84
N ARG A 98 7.34 -5.13 -2.89
CA ARG A 98 6.67 -3.87 -3.27
C ARG A 98 5.45 -3.65 -2.38
N THR A 99 5.42 -2.56 -1.62
CA THR A 99 4.29 -2.19 -0.76
C THR A 99 2.98 -1.97 -1.53
N SER A 100 3.08 -1.55 -2.81
CA SER A 100 1.92 -1.28 -3.67
C SER A 100 1.25 -2.52 -4.29
N THR A 101 1.96 -3.64 -4.39
CA THR A 101 1.47 -4.83 -5.15
C THR A 101 1.50 -6.13 -4.36
N ALA A 102 2.15 -6.18 -3.20
CA ALA A 102 2.22 -7.39 -2.40
C ALA A 102 0.81 -7.81 -1.93
N SER A 103 0.47 -9.07 -2.12
CA SER A 103 -0.78 -9.67 -1.63
C SER A 103 -0.46 -10.77 -0.61
N GLY A 104 -1.36 -10.97 0.35
CA GLY A 104 -1.20 -12.02 1.35
C GLY A 104 -0.26 -11.69 2.52
N LYS A 105 0.37 -10.51 2.54
CA LYS A 105 1.21 -10.06 3.66
C LYS A 105 0.34 -9.49 4.81
N SER A 106 0.80 -9.64 6.05
CA SER A 106 0.15 -9.03 7.22
C SER A 106 0.41 -7.51 7.25
N LEU A 107 -0.41 -6.76 7.99
CA LEU A 107 -0.19 -5.33 8.22
C LEU A 107 1.16 -5.09 8.92
N ALA A 108 1.53 -5.95 9.87
CA ALA A 108 2.84 -5.89 10.52
C ALA A 108 3.99 -6.00 9.52
N SER A 109 3.92 -6.93 8.55
CA SER A 109 4.93 -7.04 7.49
C SER A 109 5.03 -5.76 6.64
N TYR A 110 3.88 -5.12 6.35
CA TYR A 110 3.89 -3.85 5.63
C TYR A 110 4.51 -2.70 6.43
N ARG A 111 4.28 -2.64 7.74
CA ARG A 111 4.91 -1.66 8.63
C ARG A 111 6.42 -1.82 8.68
N GLU A 112 6.90 -3.06 8.82
CA GLU A 112 8.34 -3.33 8.79
C GLU A 112 8.99 -2.94 7.47
N GLU A 113 8.30 -3.14 6.35
CA GLU A 113 8.80 -2.69 5.04
C GLU A 113 8.76 -1.16 4.91
N ALA A 114 7.72 -0.50 5.43
CA ALA A 114 7.60 0.95 5.41
C ALA A 114 8.68 1.66 6.22
N LYS A 115 9.20 1.04 7.27
CA LYS A 115 10.32 1.57 8.08
C LYS A 115 11.60 1.79 7.27
N LYS A 116 11.77 1.08 6.16
CA LYS A 116 12.91 1.20 5.24
C LYS A 116 12.72 2.30 4.19
N CYS A 117 11.56 2.95 4.21
CA CYS A 117 11.13 3.87 3.17
C CYS A 117 10.97 5.29 3.71
N VAL A 118 11.03 6.24 2.80
CA VAL A 118 10.57 7.61 2.99
C VAL A 118 9.28 7.83 2.19
N LEU A 119 8.33 8.59 2.75
CA LEU A 119 7.09 8.94 2.07
C LEU A 119 7.33 10.16 1.19
N VAL A 120 7.12 10.03 -0.12
CA VAL A 120 7.35 11.08 -1.11
C VAL A 120 6.21 11.20 -2.11
N TRP A 121 6.02 12.39 -2.68
CA TRP A 121 5.13 12.59 -3.81
C TRP A 121 5.70 11.94 -5.08
N ALA A 122 4.84 11.52 -6.01
CA ALA A 122 5.23 10.79 -7.20
C ALA A 122 6.29 11.50 -8.05
N ASN A 123 6.23 12.84 -8.17
CA ASN A 123 7.25 13.59 -8.90
C ASN A 123 8.58 13.61 -8.14
N CYS A 124 8.56 13.88 -6.83
CA CYS A 124 9.77 13.82 -6.00
C CYS A 124 10.40 12.41 -6.02
N HIS A 125 9.57 11.35 -6.07
CA HIS A 125 10.07 9.99 -6.23
C HIS A 125 10.83 9.81 -7.54
N GLY A 126 10.29 10.33 -8.66
CA GLY A 126 10.96 10.30 -9.95
C GLY A 126 12.27 11.12 -9.97
N GLU A 127 12.29 12.28 -9.31
CA GLU A 127 13.48 13.13 -9.19
C GLU A 127 14.58 12.47 -8.35
N ILE A 128 14.22 11.77 -7.26
CA ILE A 128 15.18 10.96 -6.49
C ILE A 128 15.74 9.82 -7.34
N GLU A 129 14.88 9.06 -8.05
CA GLU A 129 15.34 7.97 -8.92
C GLU A 129 16.21 8.46 -10.09
N ALA A 130 15.99 9.69 -10.55
CA ALA A 130 16.83 10.34 -11.58
C ALA A 130 18.12 10.94 -11.01
N GLY A 131 18.33 10.95 -9.70
CA GLY A 131 19.49 11.54 -9.05
C GLY A 131 19.51 13.06 -9.05
N LEU A 132 18.36 13.73 -9.29
CA LEU A 132 18.23 15.18 -9.29
C LEU A 132 18.14 15.75 -7.88
N ILE A 133 17.60 15.00 -6.94
CA ILE A 133 17.51 15.34 -5.52
C ILE A 133 17.97 14.16 -4.67
N GLU A 134 18.54 14.46 -3.51
CA GLU A 134 18.94 13.45 -2.55
C GLU A 134 17.72 12.87 -1.82
N SER A 135 17.72 11.55 -1.56
CA SER A 135 16.66 10.92 -0.78
C SER A 135 16.74 11.34 0.69
N PRO A 136 15.66 11.85 1.30
CA PRO A 136 15.61 12.04 2.73
C PRO A 136 15.75 10.70 3.48
N PRO A 137 16.18 10.72 4.77
CA PRO A 137 16.24 9.51 5.58
C PRO A 137 14.85 8.87 5.77
N PRO A 138 14.78 7.58 6.10
CA PRO A 138 13.53 6.91 6.41
C PRO A 138 12.76 7.63 7.52
N TYR A 139 11.41 7.64 7.41
CA TYR A 139 10.56 8.36 8.37
C TYR A 139 10.80 7.92 9.83
N TYR A 140 10.92 6.63 10.06
CA TYR A 140 11.10 6.08 11.42
C TYR A 140 12.46 6.37 12.05
N ALA A 141 13.49 6.67 11.27
CA ALA A 141 14.76 7.14 11.80
C ALA A 141 14.67 8.53 12.44
N ALA A 142 13.72 9.36 11.96
CA ALA A 142 13.49 10.69 12.53
C ALA A 142 12.71 10.63 13.86
N SER A 143 11.81 9.67 14.04
CA SER A 143 11.07 9.47 15.29
C SER A 143 11.96 8.90 16.41
N ASP A 144 12.88 8.02 16.07
CA ASP A 144 13.84 7.46 17.03
C ASP A 144 14.85 8.51 17.49
N ALA A 145 15.24 9.45 16.63
CA ALA A 145 16.10 10.58 16.96
C ALA A 145 15.40 11.62 17.85
N ALA A 146 14.09 11.82 17.66
CA ALA A 146 13.30 12.75 18.51
C ALA A 146 13.03 12.14 19.89
N ALA A 147 12.86 10.83 20.02
CA ALA A 147 12.72 10.14 21.30
C ALA A 147 14.04 10.08 22.11
N ALA A 148 15.19 10.19 21.43
CA ALA A 148 16.50 10.28 22.06
C ALA A 148 16.89 11.72 22.48
N ALA A 149 16.10 12.71 22.12
CA ALA A 149 16.36 14.12 22.36
C ALA A 149 15.49 14.74 23.47
N ASP A 150 14.93 13.94 24.41
CA ASP A 150 14.35 14.45 25.64
C ASP A 150 15.47 14.65 26.68
N PRO A 151 15.94 15.90 26.89
CA PRO A 151 16.83 16.24 27.99
C PRO A 151 15.98 16.69 29.17
N GLU A 152 15.34 15.81 29.89
CA GLU A 152 14.77 16.11 31.19
C GLU A 152 15.20 15.09 32.23
N ALA A 153 16.43 15.28 32.66
CA ALA A 153 16.85 14.82 33.96
C ALA A 153 17.79 15.88 34.57
N SER A 154 17.21 16.93 35.10
CA SER A 154 17.87 17.74 36.12
C SER A 154 16.87 18.66 36.78
N VAL A 155 16.32 18.30 37.93
CA VAL A 155 16.43 18.97 39.25
C VAL A 155 15.77 18.04 40.27
#